data_616d6a68f8a0e5790abae9975472fe83
#
_entry.id   616d6a68f8a0e5790abae9975472fe83
#
_cell.length_a   1.000
_cell.length_b   1.000
_cell.length_c   1.000
_cell.angle_alpha   90.00
_cell.angle_beta   90.00
_cell.angle_gamma   90.00
#
_symmetry.space_group_name_H-M   'P 1'
#
loop_
_entity.id
_entity.type
_entity.pdbx_description
1 polymer ?
#
loop_
_entity_poly.entity_id
_entity_poly.type
_entity_poly.pdbx_seq_one_letter_code
_entity_poly.pdbx_strand_id
1 'polypeptide(L)'
;MKVACIQLSSGENYNKNFKQVIFYINQAIKKKADLIITPETTSIITSDKKILYKNSYSMNKDPLGKVSKKISKKNKKWILIGSIAIKDKNKYRNRSIMIGPK
;
A
#
# COMPACT_ATOMS: atom_id res chain seq x y z
N MET A 1 16.78 -2.53 -15.18
CA MET A 1 15.73 -2.68 -14.17
C MET A 1 14.41 -2.20 -14.71
N LYS A 2 13.36 -2.98 -14.50
CA LYS A 2 12.01 -2.63 -14.94
C LYS A 2 11.20 -2.10 -13.76
N VAL A 3 10.66 -0.89 -13.89
CA VAL A 3 9.89 -0.23 -12.84
C VAL A 3 8.44 -0.12 -13.29
N ALA A 4 7.52 -0.52 -12.42
CA ALA A 4 6.09 -0.35 -12.65
C ALA A 4 5.55 0.72 -11.70
N CYS A 5 4.96 1.77 -12.28
CA CYS A 5 4.28 2.80 -11.51
C CYS A 5 2.77 2.58 -11.63
N ILE A 6 2.14 2.32 -10.49
CA ILE A 6 0.71 2.02 -10.44
C ILE A 6 -0.08 3.32 -10.27
N GLN A 7 -1.13 3.49 -11.06
CA GLN A 7 -2.10 4.58 -10.87
C GLN A 7 -3.36 4.00 -10.26
N LEU A 8 -3.87 4.66 -9.24
CA LEU A 8 -5.04 4.20 -8.49
C LEU A 8 -6.11 5.28 -8.43
N SER A 9 -7.35 4.85 -8.24
CA SER A 9 -8.47 5.73 -7.93
C SER A 9 -8.92 5.45 -6.49
N SER A 10 -8.02 5.65 -5.53
CA SER A 10 -8.31 5.43 -4.13
C SER A 10 -9.38 6.41 -3.64
N GLY A 11 -10.25 5.92 -2.76
CA GLY A 11 -11.33 6.69 -2.19
C GLY A 11 -11.52 6.35 -0.73
N GLU A 12 -12.76 6.49 -0.24
CA GLU A 12 -13.09 6.29 1.16
C GLU A 12 -13.35 4.83 1.54
N ASN A 13 -13.44 3.93 0.57
CA ASN A 13 -13.66 2.51 0.83
C ASN A 13 -12.33 1.76 0.87
N TYR A 14 -11.87 1.47 2.08
CA TYR A 14 -10.59 0.81 2.29
C TYR A 14 -10.50 -0.55 1.58
N ASN A 15 -11.54 -1.38 1.71
CA ASN A 15 -11.52 -2.72 1.11
C ASN A 15 -11.42 -2.66 -0.41
N LYS A 16 -12.13 -1.72 -1.02
CA LYS A 16 -12.05 -1.51 -2.47
C LYS A 16 -10.67 -1.07 -2.88
N ASN A 17 -10.09 -0.12 -2.13
CA ASN A 17 -8.73 0.37 -2.39
C ASN A 17 -7.71 -0.77 -2.26
N PHE A 18 -7.84 -1.56 -1.19
CA PHE A 18 -6.97 -2.70 -0.92
C PHE A 18 -6.98 -3.70 -2.07
N LYS A 19 -8.16 -4.10 -2.52
CA LYS A 19 -8.31 -5.05 -3.62
C LYS A 19 -7.70 -4.52 -4.92
N GLN A 20 -7.91 -3.24 -5.20
CA GLN A 20 -7.38 -2.60 -6.39
C GLN A 20 -5.85 -2.58 -6.38
N VAL A 21 -5.26 -2.20 -5.24
CA VAL A 21 -3.80 -2.16 -5.08
C VAL A 21 -3.19 -3.55 -5.32
N ILE A 22 -3.73 -4.56 -4.66
CA ILE A 22 -3.20 -5.92 -4.78
C ILE A 22 -3.34 -6.44 -6.21
N PHE A 23 -4.45 -6.14 -6.85
CA PHE A 23 -4.65 -6.51 -8.26
C PHE A 23 -3.53 -5.95 -9.14
N TYR A 24 -3.25 -4.64 -9.02
CA TYR A 24 -2.23 -4.01 -9.86
C TYR A 24 -0.81 -4.42 -9.49
N ILE A 25 -0.53 -4.66 -8.21
CA ILE A 25 0.77 -5.20 -7.81
C ILE A 25 1.00 -6.56 -8.48
N ASN A 26 0.00 -7.43 -8.46
CA ASN A 26 0.11 -8.75 -9.10
C ASN A 26 0.25 -8.63 -10.62
N GLN A 27 -0.41 -7.66 -11.26
CA GLN A 27 -0.22 -7.41 -12.68
C GLN A 27 1.22 -6.97 -12.98
N ALA A 28 1.79 -6.10 -12.15
CA ALA A 28 3.19 -5.67 -12.32
C ALA A 28 4.15 -6.85 -12.19
N ILE A 29 3.88 -7.77 -11.26
CA ILE A 29 4.69 -8.98 -11.09
C ILE A 29 4.62 -9.87 -12.33
N LYS A 30 3.43 -10.05 -12.90
CA LYS A 30 3.27 -10.81 -14.14
C LYS A 30 4.06 -10.20 -15.30
N LYS A 31 4.19 -8.89 -15.32
CA LYS A 31 4.98 -8.17 -16.32
C LYS A 31 6.45 -8.10 -15.98
N LYS A 32 6.88 -8.81 -14.95
CA LYS A 32 8.29 -8.95 -14.54
C LYS A 32 8.94 -7.64 -14.11
N ALA A 33 8.17 -6.78 -13.45
CA ALA A 33 8.73 -5.56 -12.85
C ALA A 33 9.67 -5.93 -11.69
N ASP A 34 10.75 -5.19 -11.56
CA ASP A 34 11.72 -5.37 -10.46
C ASP A 34 11.38 -4.49 -9.26
N LEU A 35 10.85 -3.32 -9.51
CA LEU A 35 10.38 -2.37 -8.51
C LEU A 35 8.96 -1.95 -8.85
N ILE A 36 8.08 -2.02 -7.87
CA ILE A 36 6.67 -1.66 -8.02
C ILE A 36 6.37 -0.48 -7.11
N ILE A 37 5.85 0.61 -7.67
CA ILE A 37 5.60 1.84 -6.93
C ILE A 37 4.11 2.14 -6.94
N THR A 38 3.52 2.33 -5.75
CA THR A 38 2.14 2.78 -5.62
C THR A 38 2.10 4.28 -5.29
N PRO A 39 0.98 4.96 -5.57
CA PRO A 39 0.90 6.41 -5.34
C PRO A 39 0.74 6.78 -3.87
N GLU A 40 0.77 8.08 -3.57
CA GLU A 40 0.44 8.59 -2.25
C GLU A 40 -1.01 8.25 -1.89
N THR A 41 -1.31 8.21 -0.59
CA THR A 41 -2.63 7.89 -0.03
C THR A 41 -3.22 6.62 -0.62
N THR A 42 -2.36 5.59 -0.75
CA THR A 42 -2.73 4.32 -1.37
C THR A 42 -3.88 3.62 -0.65
N SER A 43 -3.89 3.66 0.69
CA SER A 43 -4.86 2.90 1.48
C SER A 43 -6.23 3.57 1.58
N ILE A 44 -6.26 4.89 1.79
CA ILE A 44 -7.52 5.60 2.02
C ILE A 44 -7.37 7.08 1.70
N ILE A 45 -8.35 7.65 1.02
CA ILE A 45 -8.46 9.09 0.79
C ILE A 45 -9.79 9.54 1.37
N THR A 46 -9.73 10.34 2.43
CA THR A 46 -10.93 10.87 3.07
C THR A 46 -10.62 12.10 3.90
N SER A 47 -11.58 13.03 3.97
CA SER A 47 -11.55 14.15 4.92
C SER A 47 -12.36 13.86 6.18
N ASP A 48 -13.09 12.74 6.21
CA ASP A 48 -13.91 12.34 7.35
C ASP A 48 -13.04 11.65 8.40
N LYS A 49 -12.94 12.25 9.58
CA LYS A 49 -12.10 11.73 10.67
C LYS A 49 -12.56 10.35 11.17
N LYS A 50 -13.87 10.07 11.14
CA LYS A 50 -14.38 8.78 11.56
C LYS A 50 -13.98 7.67 10.60
N ILE A 51 -14.05 7.94 9.30
CA ILE A 51 -13.62 7.00 8.27
C ILE A 51 -12.12 6.77 8.40
N LEU A 52 -11.35 7.83 8.59
CA LEU A 52 -9.90 7.73 8.76
C LEU A 52 -9.54 6.88 9.98
N TYR A 53 -10.19 7.13 11.12
CA TYR A 53 -9.96 6.38 12.35
C TYR A 53 -10.23 4.89 12.15
N LYS A 54 -11.36 4.57 11.54
CA LYS A 54 -11.80 3.18 11.33
C LYS A 54 -10.88 2.41 10.40
N ASN A 55 -10.24 3.09 9.45
CA ASN A 55 -9.45 2.46 8.40
C ASN A 55 -7.94 2.71 8.51
N SER A 56 -7.48 3.20 9.66
CA SER A 56 -6.05 3.39 9.92
C SER A 56 -5.57 2.37 10.93
N TYR A 57 -4.36 1.87 10.72
CA TYR A 57 -3.77 0.81 11.54
C TYR A 57 -2.38 1.25 12.00
N SER A 58 -1.88 0.62 13.06
CA SER A 58 -0.48 0.80 13.43
C SER A 58 0.41 0.17 12.35
N MET A 59 1.67 0.60 12.30
CA MET A 59 2.61 0.16 11.25
C MET A 59 2.68 -1.37 11.13
N ASN A 60 2.71 -2.07 12.25
CA ASN A 60 2.87 -3.52 12.26
C ASN A 60 1.57 -4.27 11.95
N LYS A 61 0.44 -3.61 12.00
CA LYS A 61 -0.88 -4.23 11.81
C LYS A 61 -1.55 -3.86 10.51
N ASP A 62 -0.97 -2.95 9.73
CA ASP A 62 -1.58 -2.51 8.48
C ASP A 62 -1.71 -3.67 7.50
N PRO A 63 -2.93 -3.99 7.03
CA PRO A 63 -3.14 -5.13 6.13
C PRO A 63 -2.40 -5.00 4.81
N LEU A 64 -2.35 -3.79 4.24
CA LEU A 64 -1.65 -3.55 2.99
C LEU A 64 -0.16 -3.78 3.16
N GLY A 65 0.42 -3.29 4.24
CA GLY A 65 1.82 -3.53 4.56
C GLY A 65 2.15 -5.01 4.70
N LYS A 66 1.29 -5.75 5.42
CA LYS A 66 1.50 -7.19 5.63
C LYS A 66 1.45 -7.98 4.32
N VAL A 67 0.44 -7.73 3.49
CA VAL A 67 0.29 -8.45 2.22
C VAL A 67 1.41 -8.07 1.26
N SER A 68 1.79 -6.80 1.22
CA SER A 68 2.88 -6.35 0.36
C SER A 68 4.21 -7.00 0.74
N LYS A 69 4.48 -7.17 2.03
CA LYS A 69 5.68 -7.89 2.49
C LYS A 69 5.68 -9.33 2.01
N LYS A 70 4.54 -10.02 2.10
CA LYS A 70 4.42 -11.41 1.62
C LYS A 70 4.66 -11.49 0.12
N ILE A 71 4.08 -10.60 -0.66
CA ILE A 71 4.23 -10.57 -2.11
C ILE A 71 5.69 -10.30 -2.50
N SER A 72 6.30 -9.31 -1.84
CA SER A 72 7.70 -8.95 -2.06
C SER A 72 8.63 -10.14 -1.83
N LYS A 73 8.46 -10.81 -0.70
CA LYS A 73 9.30 -11.97 -0.33
C LYS A 73 9.09 -13.15 -1.27
N LYS A 74 7.83 -13.48 -1.57
CA LYS A 74 7.49 -14.61 -2.44
C LYS A 74 8.04 -14.44 -3.86
N ASN A 75 7.96 -13.22 -4.39
CA ASN A 75 8.31 -12.94 -5.77
C ASN A 75 9.69 -12.33 -5.95
N LYS A 76 10.40 -12.05 -4.84
CA LYS A 76 11.72 -11.42 -4.83
C LYS A 76 11.72 -10.08 -5.56
N LYS A 77 10.73 -9.25 -5.25
CA LYS A 77 10.56 -7.93 -5.86
C LYS A 77 10.51 -6.84 -4.80
N TRP A 78 10.95 -5.63 -5.17
CA TRP A 78 10.86 -4.46 -4.32
C TRP A 78 9.52 -3.77 -4.53
N ILE A 79 8.90 -3.34 -3.43
CA ILE A 79 7.63 -2.59 -3.47
C ILE A 79 7.80 -1.31 -2.66
N LEU A 80 7.56 -0.18 -3.31
CA LEU A 80 7.49 1.12 -2.64
C LEU A 80 6.03 1.55 -2.57
N ILE A 81 5.48 1.56 -1.36
CA ILE A 81 4.15 2.11 -1.14
C ILE A 81 4.32 3.61 -0.94
N GLY A 82 3.72 4.41 -1.82
CA GLY A 82 3.89 5.85 -1.85
C GLY A 82 3.53 6.51 -0.53
N SER A 83 2.34 6.23 -0.01
CA SER A 83 2.05 6.47 1.39
C SER A 83 0.80 5.71 1.82
N ILE A 84 0.73 5.41 3.11
CA ILE A 84 -0.45 4.85 3.76
C ILE A 84 -0.71 5.61 5.05
N ALA A 85 -1.98 5.64 5.45
CA ALA A 85 -2.38 6.27 6.70
C ALA A 85 -2.07 5.33 7.85
N ILE A 86 -1.19 5.74 8.74
CA ILE A 86 -0.77 4.96 9.91
C ILE A 86 -1.25 5.65 11.17
N LYS A 87 -1.80 4.87 12.09
CA LYS A 87 -2.19 5.33 13.42
C LYS A 87 -1.00 5.13 14.37
N ASP A 88 -0.54 6.22 14.97
CA ASP A 88 0.55 6.22 15.94
C ASP A 88 0.07 6.92 17.20
N LYS A 89 -0.30 6.14 18.22
CA LYS A 89 -0.94 6.63 19.44
C LYS A 89 -2.21 7.40 19.10
N ASN A 90 -2.28 8.70 19.38
CA ASN A 90 -3.44 9.55 19.08
C ASN A 90 -3.27 10.37 17.80
N LYS A 91 -2.25 10.05 17.01
CA LYS A 91 -1.92 10.82 15.81
C LYS A 91 -2.00 9.95 14.57
N TYR A 92 -2.26 10.58 13.45
CA TYR A 92 -2.22 9.95 12.13
C TYR A 92 -1.02 10.46 11.37
N ARG A 93 -0.34 9.55 10.67
CA ARG A 93 0.80 9.88 9.84
C ARG A 93 0.65 9.24 8.48
N ASN A 94 1.10 9.93 7.46
CA ASN A 94 1.29 9.32 6.15
C ASN A 94 2.72 8.80 6.08
N ARG A 95 2.87 7.52 5.77
CA ARG A 95 4.19 6.91 5.69
C ARG A 95 4.41 6.26 4.34
N SER A 96 5.58 6.54 3.76
CA SER A 96 6.10 5.80 2.62
C SER A 96 6.84 4.58 3.14
N ILE A 97 6.64 3.45 2.49
CA ILE A 97 7.25 2.19 2.92
C ILE A 97 7.96 1.55 1.74
N MET A 98 9.27 1.32 1.90
CA MET A 98 10.04 0.55 0.94
C MET A 98 10.18 -0.87 1.49
N ILE A 99 9.70 -1.84 0.72
CA ILE A 99 9.68 -3.24 1.12
C ILE A 99 10.60 -4.02 0.21
N GLY A 100 11.62 -4.64 0.80
CA GLY A 100 12.53 -5.52 0.11
C GLY A 100 12.19 -6.99 0.32
N PRO A 101 12.75 -7.87 -0.51
CA PRO A 101 12.41 -9.30 -0.50
C PRO A 101 13.05 -10.12 0.62
N LYS A 102 13.77 -9.48 1.51
CA LYS A 102 14.44 -10.18 2.62
C LYS A 102 13.64 -10.20 3.90
#